data_43ebdcfc83a3cc146f29d0d7b54baacf
#
_entry.id   43ebdcfc83a3cc146f29d0d7b54baacf
#
_cell.length_a   1.000
_cell.length_b   1.000
_cell.length_c   1.000
_cell.angle_alpha   90.00
_cell.angle_beta   90.00
_cell.angle_gamma   90.00
#
_symmetry.space_group_name_H-M   'P 1'
#
loop_
_entity.id
_entity.type
_entity.pdbx_description
1 polymer ?
#
loop_
_entity_poly.entity_id
_entity_poly.type
_entity_poly.pdbx_seq_one_letter_code
_entity_poly.pdbx_strand_id
1 'polypeptide(L)'
;WVGLTVVWGFVFYFIKLALESFEPVQVAFGRCLLGALTLVLVAAVTRTRLPRGRVVWIDLAVVALLLNTLPYLLFAWAETRVSSVLAGIWNAATPLFVLAFGLLITPWEKVTREKLVGLAIGFLGALVVLGFWDMGNGGDPLGSLACIAATACYGIGMPYTRRRLVHRSEPAVSLMS
;
A
#
# COMPACT_ATOMS: atom_id res chain seq x y z
N TRP A 1 7.64 -1.58 16.91
CA TRP A 1 7.14 -0.45 16.10
C TRP A 1 8.30 0.36 15.52
N VAL A 2 9.31 0.80 16.31
CA VAL A 2 10.42 1.65 15.83
C VAL A 2 11.15 1.05 14.63
N GLY A 3 11.52 -0.23 14.66
CA GLY A 3 12.19 -0.88 13.53
C GLY A 3 11.36 -0.89 12.26
N LEU A 4 10.04 -1.09 12.38
CA LEU A 4 9.12 -1.05 11.23
C LEU A 4 9.04 0.36 10.64
N THR A 5 8.97 1.39 11.48
CA THR A 5 8.94 2.80 11.04
C THR A 5 10.21 3.18 10.29
N VAL A 6 11.38 2.75 10.78
CA VAL A 6 12.67 2.98 10.11
C VAL A 6 12.69 2.30 8.73
N VAL A 7 12.32 1.01 8.66
CA VAL A 7 12.31 0.27 7.39
C VAL A 7 11.35 0.93 6.38
N TRP A 8 10.14 1.28 6.80
CA TRP A 8 9.15 1.93 5.93
C TRP A 8 9.57 3.35 5.53
N GLY A 9 10.25 4.09 6.40
CA GLY A 9 10.73 5.44 6.10
C GLY A 9 11.78 5.48 4.99
N PHE A 10 12.62 4.44 4.88
CA PHE A 10 13.64 4.35 3.85
C PHE A 10 13.19 3.65 2.55
N VAL A 11 11.97 3.16 2.46
CA VAL A 11 11.48 2.40 1.29
C VAL A 11 11.66 3.18 -0.02
N PHE A 12 11.23 4.43 -0.08
CA PHE A 12 11.35 5.25 -1.29
C PHE A 12 12.80 5.57 -1.65
N TYR A 13 13.65 5.80 -0.65
CA TYR A 13 15.09 5.96 -0.88
C TYR A 13 15.71 4.70 -1.51
N PHE A 14 15.39 3.51 -1.00
CA PHE A 14 15.89 2.25 -1.55
C PHE A 14 15.32 1.96 -2.94
N ILE A 15 14.09 2.34 -3.24
CA ILE A 15 13.54 2.25 -4.60
C ILE A 15 14.36 3.12 -5.54
N LYS A 16 14.62 4.39 -5.16
CA LYS A 16 15.43 5.31 -5.96
C LYS A 16 16.83 4.77 -6.24
N LEU A 17 17.49 4.23 -5.22
CA LEU A 17 18.81 3.61 -5.35
C LEU A 17 18.77 2.39 -6.29
N ALA A 18 17.76 1.55 -6.18
CA ALA A 18 17.60 0.40 -7.05
C ALA A 18 17.37 0.80 -8.53
N LEU A 19 16.69 1.92 -8.77
CA LEU A 19 16.44 2.45 -10.10
C LEU A 19 17.68 2.99 -10.82
N GLU A 20 18.81 3.15 -10.09
CA GLU A 20 20.10 3.47 -10.72
C GLU A 20 20.67 2.30 -11.56
N SER A 21 20.27 1.07 -11.22
CA SER A 21 20.79 -0.14 -11.86
C SER A 21 19.71 -1.03 -12.51
N PHE A 22 18.46 -0.85 -12.14
CA PHE A 22 17.34 -1.69 -12.58
C PHE A 22 16.19 -0.84 -13.14
N GLU A 23 15.46 -1.40 -14.10
CA GLU A 23 14.24 -0.77 -14.59
C GLU A 23 13.09 -0.87 -13.57
N PRO A 24 12.08 0.04 -13.62
CA PRO A 24 10.95 0.05 -12.71
C PRO A 24 10.23 -1.29 -12.59
N VAL A 25 10.07 -2.01 -13.72
CA VAL A 25 9.43 -3.33 -13.75
C VAL A 25 10.26 -4.36 -12.99
N GLN A 26 11.59 -4.32 -13.11
CA GLN A 26 12.50 -5.24 -12.42
C GLN A 26 12.48 -4.98 -10.90
N VAL A 27 12.46 -3.71 -10.49
CA VAL A 27 12.36 -3.33 -9.08
C VAL A 27 11.03 -3.81 -8.49
N ALA A 28 9.91 -3.57 -9.17
CA ALA A 28 8.60 -4.02 -8.72
C ALA A 28 8.51 -5.55 -8.66
N PHE A 29 9.00 -6.26 -9.69
CA PHE A 29 9.04 -7.71 -9.73
C PHE A 29 9.90 -8.30 -8.61
N GLY A 30 11.11 -7.78 -8.41
CA GLY A 30 12.02 -8.21 -7.34
C GLY A 30 11.37 -8.09 -5.96
N ARG A 31 10.68 -6.98 -5.69
CA ARG A 31 9.95 -6.78 -4.42
C ARG A 31 8.83 -7.79 -4.23
N CYS A 32 8.02 -8.03 -5.27
CA CYS A 32 6.95 -9.04 -5.23
C CYS A 32 7.52 -10.45 -5.05
N LEU A 33 8.59 -10.79 -5.76
CA LEU A 33 9.23 -12.11 -5.70
C LEU A 33 9.81 -12.40 -4.31
N LEU A 34 10.60 -11.46 -3.78
CA LEU A 34 11.20 -11.61 -2.44
C LEU A 34 10.12 -11.68 -1.35
N GLY A 35 9.08 -10.86 -1.45
CA GLY A 35 7.93 -10.91 -0.54
C GLY A 35 7.21 -12.26 -0.60
N ALA A 36 6.95 -12.79 -1.81
CA ALA A 36 6.32 -14.09 -2.00
C ALA A 36 7.17 -15.23 -1.45
N LEU A 37 8.48 -15.24 -1.74
CA LEU A 37 9.41 -16.25 -1.22
C LEU A 37 9.46 -16.24 0.29
N THR A 38 9.52 -15.06 0.91
CA THR A 38 9.50 -14.90 2.37
C THR A 38 8.21 -15.46 2.96
N LEU A 39 7.05 -15.14 2.38
CA LEU A 39 5.76 -15.65 2.86
C LEU A 39 5.64 -17.16 2.69
N VAL A 40 6.11 -17.72 1.56
CA VAL A 40 6.13 -19.19 1.35
C VAL A 40 7.03 -19.86 2.37
N LEU A 41 8.22 -19.32 2.62
CA LEU A 41 9.14 -19.84 3.63
C LEU A 41 8.51 -19.83 5.02
N VAL A 42 7.92 -18.69 5.42
CA VAL A 42 7.22 -18.58 6.71
C VAL A 42 6.08 -19.58 6.80
N ALA A 43 5.25 -19.70 5.77
CA ALA A 43 4.14 -20.67 5.75
C ALA A 43 4.63 -22.12 5.85
N ALA A 44 5.76 -22.45 5.19
CA ALA A 44 6.37 -23.77 5.27
C ALA A 44 6.90 -24.07 6.69
N VAL A 45 7.61 -23.11 7.31
CA VAL A 45 8.18 -23.25 8.66
C VAL A 45 7.06 -23.35 9.72
N THR A 46 6.04 -22.50 9.62
CA THR A 46 4.90 -22.47 10.55
C THR A 46 3.87 -23.57 10.26
N ARG A 47 4.06 -24.34 9.20
CA ARG A 47 3.11 -25.36 8.74
C ARG A 47 1.68 -24.85 8.57
N THR A 48 1.55 -23.57 8.20
CA THR A 48 0.25 -22.91 8.01
C THR A 48 -0.47 -23.55 6.82
N ARG A 49 -1.72 -23.94 7.01
CA ARG A 49 -2.54 -24.48 5.93
C ARG A 49 -2.95 -23.38 4.98
N LEU A 50 -2.73 -23.59 3.68
CA LEU A 50 -3.19 -22.67 2.66
C LEU A 50 -4.72 -22.67 2.58
N PRO A 51 -5.35 -21.52 2.33
CA PRO A 51 -6.80 -21.43 2.22
C PRO A 51 -7.31 -22.29 1.07
N ARG A 52 -8.46 -22.94 1.29
CA ARG A 52 -9.12 -23.79 0.31
C ARG A 52 -10.31 -23.05 -0.29
N GLY A 53 -10.41 -23.07 -1.61
CA GLY A 53 -11.55 -22.49 -2.34
C GLY A 53 -11.13 -21.46 -3.40
N ARG A 54 -11.68 -21.63 -4.60
CA ARG A 54 -11.35 -20.79 -5.77
C ARG A 54 -11.67 -19.31 -5.54
N VAL A 55 -12.75 -19.01 -4.82
CA VAL A 55 -13.18 -17.63 -4.56
C VAL A 55 -12.17 -16.90 -3.65
N VAL A 56 -11.61 -17.60 -2.65
CA VAL A 56 -10.60 -17.00 -1.76
C VAL A 56 -9.32 -16.67 -2.54
N TRP A 57 -8.90 -17.54 -3.46
CA TRP A 57 -7.73 -17.29 -4.29
C TRP A 57 -7.94 -16.13 -5.27
N ILE A 58 -9.15 -15.95 -5.80
CA ILE A 58 -9.49 -14.78 -6.63
C ILE A 58 -9.43 -13.50 -5.77
N ASP A 59 -10.04 -13.51 -4.59
CA ASP A 59 -9.99 -12.35 -3.68
C ASP A 59 -8.54 -12.02 -3.28
N LEU A 60 -7.70 -13.03 -2.99
CA LEU A 60 -6.27 -12.85 -2.70
C LEU A 60 -5.50 -12.28 -3.90
N ALA A 61 -5.79 -12.76 -5.12
CA ALA A 61 -5.16 -12.23 -6.33
C ALA A 61 -5.52 -10.75 -6.57
N VAL A 62 -6.78 -10.37 -6.36
CA VAL A 62 -7.22 -8.96 -6.43
C VAL A 62 -6.51 -8.10 -5.39
N VAL A 63 -6.41 -8.60 -4.15
CA VAL A 63 -5.70 -7.90 -3.07
C VAL A 63 -4.21 -7.77 -3.38
N ALA A 64 -3.56 -8.84 -3.87
CA ALA A 64 -2.15 -8.79 -4.27
C ALA A 64 -1.91 -7.79 -5.40
N LEU A 65 -2.82 -7.73 -6.38
CA LEU A 65 -2.76 -6.76 -7.46
C LEU A 65 -2.89 -5.32 -6.95
N LEU A 66 -3.89 -5.03 -6.11
CA LEU A 66 -4.20 -3.68 -5.64
C LEU A 66 -3.26 -3.19 -4.53
N LEU A 67 -2.74 -4.06 -3.68
CA LEU A 67 -1.90 -3.66 -2.54
C LEU A 67 -0.39 -3.86 -2.77
N ASN A 68 0.00 -4.62 -3.79
CA ASN A 68 1.41 -4.89 -4.06
C ASN A 68 1.78 -4.58 -5.50
N THR A 69 1.29 -5.36 -6.47
CA THR A 69 1.80 -5.34 -7.84
C THR A 69 1.64 -3.96 -8.50
N LEU A 70 0.42 -3.42 -8.54
CA LEU A 70 0.15 -2.12 -9.18
C LEU A 70 0.84 -0.96 -8.45
N PRO A 71 0.70 -0.80 -7.11
CA PRO A 71 1.37 0.28 -6.42
C PRO A 71 2.90 0.22 -6.53
N TYR A 72 3.49 -0.98 -6.44
CA TYR A 72 4.95 -1.12 -6.54
C TYR A 72 5.46 -0.70 -7.92
N LEU A 73 4.76 -1.10 -8.99
CA LEU A 73 5.10 -0.69 -10.35
C LEU A 73 4.92 0.81 -10.56
N LEU A 74 3.78 1.36 -10.10
CA LEU A 74 3.45 2.77 -10.27
C LEU A 74 4.42 3.67 -9.50
N PHE A 75 4.75 3.35 -8.25
CA PHE A 75 5.74 4.11 -7.48
C PHE A 75 7.14 4.00 -8.07
N ALA A 76 7.58 2.79 -8.46
CA ALA A 76 8.88 2.62 -9.09
C ALA A 76 8.99 3.42 -10.40
N TRP A 77 7.94 3.41 -11.23
CA TRP A 77 7.90 4.21 -12.45
C TRP A 77 7.82 5.72 -12.14
N ALA A 78 7.03 6.12 -11.15
CA ALA A 78 6.92 7.50 -10.73
C ALA A 78 8.27 8.08 -10.27
N GLU A 79 9.05 7.32 -9.50
CA GLU A 79 10.35 7.75 -8.99
C GLU A 79 11.43 7.91 -10.07
N THR A 80 11.19 7.47 -11.30
CA THR A 80 12.04 7.88 -12.43
C THR A 80 11.81 9.34 -12.86
N ARG A 81 10.69 9.95 -12.43
CA ARG A 81 10.21 11.27 -12.86
C ARG A 81 10.06 12.29 -11.74
N VAL A 82 9.86 11.80 -10.51
CA VAL A 82 9.69 12.62 -9.31
C VAL A 82 10.70 12.25 -8.24
N SER A 83 10.87 13.13 -7.24
CA SER A 83 11.72 12.84 -6.09
C SER A 83 11.07 11.81 -5.15
N SER A 84 11.91 11.05 -4.41
CA SER A 84 11.41 10.13 -3.37
C SER A 84 10.61 10.87 -2.28
N VAL A 85 10.92 12.14 -2.02
CA VAL A 85 10.16 12.99 -1.11
C VAL A 85 8.73 13.16 -1.60
N LEU A 86 8.55 13.51 -2.88
CA LEU A 86 7.22 13.71 -3.48
C LEU A 86 6.44 12.38 -3.54
N ALA A 87 7.09 11.26 -3.86
CA ALA A 87 6.47 9.94 -3.79
C ALA A 87 6.03 9.60 -2.36
N GLY A 88 6.86 9.93 -1.35
CA GLY A 88 6.53 9.79 0.08
C GLY A 88 5.31 10.62 0.50
N ILE A 89 5.19 11.88 0.03
CA ILE A 89 4.03 12.75 0.28
C ILE A 89 2.75 12.12 -0.26
N TRP A 90 2.76 11.67 -1.51
CA TRP A 90 1.60 11.00 -2.10
C TRP A 90 1.25 9.71 -1.36
N ASN A 91 2.25 8.93 -0.95
CA ASN A 91 2.01 7.74 -0.14
C ASN A 91 1.42 8.07 1.24
N ALA A 92 1.82 9.18 1.86
CA ALA A 92 1.26 9.66 3.14
C ALA A 92 -0.22 10.06 3.00
N ALA A 93 -0.71 10.34 1.79
CA ALA A 93 -2.13 10.59 1.51
C ALA A 93 -2.98 9.30 1.47
N THR A 94 -2.37 8.10 1.53
CA THR A 94 -3.09 6.81 1.51
C THR A 94 -4.29 6.75 2.45
N PRO A 95 -4.22 7.20 3.73
CA PRO A 95 -5.37 7.13 4.63
C PRO A 95 -6.57 7.98 4.16
N LEU A 96 -6.33 9.06 3.41
CA LEU A 96 -7.40 9.89 2.83
C LEU A 96 -8.15 9.11 1.74
N PHE A 97 -7.42 8.40 0.87
CA PHE A 97 -8.01 7.56 -0.16
C PHE A 97 -8.73 6.34 0.46
N VAL A 98 -8.14 5.72 1.51
CA VAL A 98 -8.79 4.63 2.25
C VAL A 98 -10.11 5.10 2.87
N LEU A 99 -10.15 6.31 3.41
CA LEU A 99 -11.38 6.88 3.95
C LEU A 99 -12.40 7.13 2.85
N ALA A 100 -12.01 7.79 1.76
CA ALA A 100 -12.91 8.11 0.64
C ALA A 100 -13.52 6.86 0.00
N PHE A 101 -12.68 5.88 -0.37
CA PHE A 101 -13.14 4.63 -0.95
C PHE A 101 -13.79 3.70 0.09
N GLY A 102 -13.37 3.79 1.36
CA GLY A 102 -13.98 3.06 2.46
C GLY A 102 -15.46 3.40 2.63
N LEU A 103 -15.82 4.68 2.54
CA LEU A 103 -17.23 5.12 2.58
C LEU A 103 -18.07 4.52 1.45
N LEU A 104 -17.49 4.25 0.29
CA LEU A 104 -18.18 3.66 -0.85
C LEU A 104 -18.25 2.13 -0.75
N ILE A 105 -17.17 1.48 -0.30
CA ILE A 105 -17.03 0.02 -0.30
C ILE A 105 -17.58 -0.60 0.99
N THR A 106 -17.43 0.11 2.12
CA THR A 106 -17.87 -0.32 3.47
C THR A 106 -18.74 0.75 4.15
N PRO A 107 -19.93 1.05 3.60
CA PRO A 107 -20.77 2.16 4.09
C PRO A 107 -21.31 1.96 5.52
N TRP A 108 -21.18 0.76 6.08
CA TRP A 108 -21.52 0.47 7.47
C TRP A 108 -20.46 0.90 8.49
N GLU A 109 -19.23 1.23 8.05
CA GLU A 109 -18.20 1.78 8.94
C GLU A 109 -18.50 3.25 9.21
N LYS A 110 -18.82 3.57 10.47
CA LYS A 110 -19.04 4.95 10.89
C LYS A 110 -17.72 5.70 10.98
N VAL A 111 -17.61 6.79 10.24
CA VAL A 111 -16.49 7.72 10.36
C VAL A 111 -16.81 8.69 11.49
N THR A 112 -16.02 8.64 12.56
CA THR A 112 -16.16 9.58 13.68
C THR A 112 -15.41 10.87 13.39
N ARG A 113 -15.86 11.98 14.01
CA ARG A 113 -15.17 13.28 13.90
C ARG A 113 -13.73 13.20 14.37
N GLU A 114 -13.45 12.41 15.40
CA GLU A 114 -12.10 12.19 15.94
C GLU A 114 -11.16 11.55 14.91
N LYS A 115 -11.67 10.57 14.15
CA LYS A 115 -10.91 9.95 13.04
C LYS A 115 -10.59 10.95 11.93
N LEU A 116 -11.53 11.82 11.57
CA LEU A 116 -11.33 12.86 10.56
C LEU A 116 -10.29 13.89 11.03
N VAL A 117 -10.41 14.37 12.27
CA VAL A 117 -9.47 15.34 12.85
C VAL A 117 -8.07 14.72 12.95
N GLY A 118 -7.94 13.49 13.48
CA GLY A 118 -6.67 12.79 13.56
C GLY A 118 -6.02 12.58 12.18
N LEU A 119 -6.83 12.23 11.16
CA LEU A 119 -6.36 12.07 9.81
C LEU A 119 -5.86 13.38 9.19
N ALA A 120 -6.61 14.47 9.39
CA ALA A 120 -6.23 15.80 8.91
C ALA A 120 -4.93 16.27 9.56
N ILE A 121 -4.80 16.14 10.88
CA ILE A 121 -3.57 16.50 11.61
C ILE A 121 -2.39 15.64 11.14
N GLY A 122 -2.57 14.32 11.02
CA GLY A 122 -1.51 13.43 10.56
C GLY A 122 -1.05 13.73 9.13
N PHE A 123 -1.98 14.02 8.21
CA PHE A 123 -1.65 14.39 6.84
C PHE A 123 -0.93 15.75 6.76
N LEU A 124 -1.41 16.77 7.50
CA LEU A 124 -0.73 18.07 7.59
C LEU A 124 0.68 17.92 8.18
N GLY A 125 0.84 17.10 9.22
CA GLY A 125 2.15 16.79 9.78
C GLY A 125 3.08 16.14 8.76
N ALA A 126 2.60 15.19 7.95
CA ALA A 126 3.38 14.57 6.89
C ALA A 126 3.80 15.60 5.82
N LEU A 127 2.91 16.50 5.40
CA LEU A 127 3.23 17.57 4.46
C LEU A 127 4.36 18.47 4.97
N VAL A 128 4.28 18.86 6.25
CA VAL A 128 5.31 19.72 6.88
C VAL A 128 6.65 18.98 6.96
N VAL A 129 6.67 17.74 7.44
CA VAL A 129 7.92 16.95 7.60
C VAL A 129 8.57 16.65 6.26
N LEU A 130 7.79 16.40 5.23
CA LEU A 130 8.29 16.08 3.90
C LEU A 130 8.61 17.33 3.04
N GLY A 131 8.41 18.53 3.57
CA GLY A 131 8.78 19.77 2.88
C GLY A 131 7.92 20.10 1.68
N PHE A 132 6.59 20.16 1.87
CA PHE A 132 5.64 20.39 0.76
C PHE A 132 5.91 21.68 -0.03
N TRP A 133 6.61 22.65 0.55
CA TRP A 133 7.01 23.91 -0.11
C TRP A 133 8.04 23.70 -1.23
N ASP A 134 8.78 22.60 -1.24
CA ASP A 134 9.72 22.27 -2.32
C ASP A 134 9.07 21.55 -3.50
N MET A 135 7.77 21.22 -3.42
CA MET A 135 7.03 20.52 -4.46
C MET A 135 6.92 21.32 -5.77
N GLY A 136 7.03 22.66 -5.72
CA GLY A 136 6.88 23.54 -6.87
C GLY A 136 8.03 23.49 -7.90
N ASN A 137 9.18 22.95 -7.55
CA ASN A 137 10.41 23.06 -8.34
C ASN A 137 10.82 21.83 -9.17
N GLY A 138 9.98 20.81 -9.35
CA GLY A 138 10.44 19.68 -10.17
C GLY A 138 9.60 18.42 -10.22
N GLY A 139 8.32 18.46 -10.00
CA GLY A 139 7.47 17.27 -10.16
C GLY A 139 6.92 17.16 -11.58
N ASP A 140 7.34 16.13 -12.33
CA ASP A 140 6.64 15.75 -13.56
C ASP A 140 5.17 15.42 -13.23
N PRO A 141 4.18 16.06 -13.90
CA PRO A 141 2.76 15.79 -13.67
C PRO A 141 2.38 14.32 -13.87
N LEU A 142 3.02 13.64 -14.81
CA LEU A 142 2.79 12.21 -15.07
C LEU A 142 3.31 11.34 -13.91
N GLY A 143 4.48 11.67 -13.35
CA GLY A 143 5.00 10.99 -12.17
C GLY A 143 4.10 11.17 -10.95
N SER A 144 3.61 12.41 -10.74
CA SER A 144 2.64 12.69 -9.66
C SER A 144 1.32 11.94 -9.86
N LEU A 145 0.81 11.86 -11.09
CA LEU A 145 -0.40 11.09 -11.42
C LEU A 145 -0.22 9.60 -11.13
N ALA A 146 0.94 9.04 -11.42
CA ALA A 146 1.25 7.64 -11.10
C ALA A 146 1.28 7.39 -9.58
N CYS A 147 1.85 8.33 -8.79
CA CYS A 147 1.80 8.26 -7.33
C CYS A 147 0.36 8.29 -6.81
N ILE A 148 -0.48 9.19 -7.34
CA ILE A 148 -1.91 9.28 -7.01
C ILE A 148 -2.62 7.96 -7.34
N ALA A 149 -2.38 7.40 -8.52
CA ALA A 149 -2.96 6.12 -8.93
C ALA A 149 -2.52 4.97 -8.01
N ALA A 150 -1.24 4.91 -7.62
CA ALA A 150 -0.72 3.95 -6.66
C ALA A 150 -1.42 4.07 -5.30
N THR A 151 -1.57 5.30 -4.80
CA THR A 151 -2.25 5.59 -3.54
C THR A 151 -3.73 5.24 -3.60
N ALA A 152 -4.40 5.48 -4.73
CA ALA A 152 -5.78 5.07 -4.97
C ALA A 152 -5.94 3.53 -4.96
N CYS A 153 -4.99 2.79 -5.50
CA CYS A 153 -4.99 1.32 -5.42
C CYS A 153 -4.98 0.85 -3.95
N TYR A 154 -4.17 1.45 -3.09
CA TYR A 154 -4.21 1.17 -1.65
C TYR A 154 -5.57 1.56 -1.04
N GLY A 155 -6.09 2.72 -1.44
CA GLY A 155 -7.40 3.22 -0.98
C GLY A 155 -8.55 2.26 -1.27
N ILE A 156 -8.52 1.58 -2.41
CA ILE A 156 -9.51 0.56 -2.81
C ILE A 156 -9.20 -0.79 -2.17
N GLY A 157 -7.93 -1.20 -2.21
CA GLY A 157 -7.50 -2.53 -1.78
C GLY A 157 -7.72 -2.80 -0.28
N MET A 158 -7.48 -1.81 0.58
CA MET A 158 -7.65 -1.98 2.03
C MET A 158 -9.12 -2.20 2.44
N PRO A 159 -10.11 -1.38 2.02
CA PRO A 159 -11.52 -1.65 2.30
C PRO A 159 -12.02 -2.95 1.65
N TYR A 160 -11.53 -3.28 0.44
CA TYR A 160 -11.85 -4.54 -0.21
C TYR A 160 -11.39 -5.74 0.62
N THR A 161 -10.16 -5.72 1.13
CA THR A 161 -9.61 -6.76 2.01
C THR A 161 -10.48 -6.94 3.25
N ARG A 162 -10.87 -5.85 3.91
CA ARG A 162 -11.77 -5.89 5.06
C ARG A 162 -13.10 -6.54 4.71
N ARG A 163 -13.72 -6.12 3.61
CA ARG A 163 -15.04 -6.61 3.20
C ARG A 163 -15.02 -8.09 2.80
N ARG A 164 -13.99 -8.55 2.12
CA ARG A 164 -13.96 -9.89 1.49
C ARG A 164 -13.21 -10.94 2.29
N LEU A 165 -12.12 -10.56 2.96
CA LEU A 165 -11.24 -11.52 3.63
C LEU A 165 -11.44 -11.52 5.14
N VAL A 166 -11.55 -10.37 5.80
CA VAL A 166 -11.67 -10.32 7.27
C VAL A 166 -13.01 -10.88 7.75
N HIS A 167 -14.10 -10.57 7.08
CA HIS A 167 -15.42 -11.11 7.46
C HIS A 167 -15.61 -12.59 7.14
N ARG A 168 -14.75 -13.21 6.31
CA ARG A 168 -14.80 -14.65 6.02
C ARG A 168 -13.95 -15.50 6.95
N SER A 169 -13.05 -14.90 7.73
CA SER A 169 -12.20 -15.64 8.69
C SER A 169 -12.97 -16.10 9.93
N GLU A 170 -14.12 -15.52 10.24
CA GLU A 170 -14.95 -15.96 11.39
C GLU A 170 -15.58 -17.35 11.21
N PRO A 171 -16.10 -17.73 10.03
CA PRO A 171 -16.65 -19.09 9.86
C PRO A 171 -15.58 -20.19 9.81
N ALA A 172 -14.35 -19.87 9.42
CA ALA A 172 -13.28 -20.87 9.31
C ALA A 172 -12.72 -21.31 10.67
N VAL A 173 -12.79 -20.44 11.67
CA VAL A 173 -12.38 -20.76 13.05
C VAL A 173 -13.45 -21.63 13.76
N SER A 174 -14.73 -21.44 13.43
CA SER A 174 -15.83 -22.23 13.99
C SER A 174 -15.95 -23.66 13.42
N LEU A 175 -15.24 -23.96 12.32
CA LEU A 175 -15.17 -25.31 11.74
C LEU A 175 -13.97 -26.12 12.27
N MET A 176 -13.20 -25.59 13.22
CA MET A 176 -12.05 -26.24 13.85
C MET A 176 -12.31 -26.64 15.33
N SER A 177 -13.52 -26.41 15.85
CA SER A 177 -13.93 -26.84 17.19
C SER A 177 -14.71 -28.16 17.17
#